data_5bd44b5ab6edca94f750e7b14ae0baa2
#
_entry.id   5bd44b5ab6edca94f750e7b14ae0baa2
#
_cell.length_a   1.000
_cell.length_b   1.000
_cell.length_c   1.000
_cell.angle_alpha   90.00
_cell.angle_beta   90.00
_cell.angle_gamma   90.00
#
_symmetry.space_group_name_H-M   'P 1'
#
loop_
_entity.id
_entity.type
_entity.pdbx_description
1 polymer ?
#
loop_
_entity_poly.entity_id
_entity_poly.type
_entity_poly.pdbx_seq_one_letter_code
_entity_poly.pdbx_strand_id
1 'polypeptide(L)'
;MGQVLRDIMKRKMLFNINAGYNWVDARDVAKSAIKCVDYGKTNQNYILAGEWASLPQIAKFVSNKLNIRTTYATFPLWTAYAGVPFSWIKSKITSERPSLTHGGLHALAIQPKIISDELAQKELGHSTRTLEQTINDTIDWTQNHVN
;
A
#
# COMPACT_ATOMS: atom_id res chain seq x y z
N MET A 1 -3.47 2.61 -0.10
CA MET A 1 -2.27 3.48 -0.14
C MET A 1 -2.49 4.80 0.60
N GLY A 2 -3.46 5.61 0.27
CA GLY A 2 -3.62 6.97 0.82
C GLY A 2 -3.66 7.08 2.34
N GLN A 3 -4.28 6.13 3.07
CA GLN A 3 -4.30 6.17 4.53
C GLN A 3 -2.92 5.94 5.15
N VAL A 4 -2.19 4.93 4.65
CA VAL A 4 -0.83 4.62 5.14
C VAL A 4 0.11 5.81 4.92
N LEU A 5 0.08 6.41 3.74
CA LEU A 5 0.87 7.61 3.44
C LEU A 5 0.51 8.79 4.35
N ARG A 6 -0.79 9.04 4.57
CA ARG A 6 -1.23 10.09 5.50
C ARG A 6 -0.75 9.86 6.93
N ASP A 7 -0.80 8.63 7.40
CA ASP A 7 -0.37 8.29 8.75
C ASP A 7 1.15 8.45 8.92
N ILE A 8 1.93 8.12 7.88
CA ILE A 8 3.36 8.40 7.83
C ILE A 8 3.63 9.91 7.81
N MET A 9 2.97 10.66 6.92
CA MET A 9 3.12 12.12 6.81
C MET A 9 2.76 12.85 8.11
N LYS A 10 1.68 12.42 8.79
CA LYS A 10 1.25 12.96 10.08
C LYS A 10 2.02 12.40 11.28
N ARG A 11 3.07 11.60 11.05
CA ARG A 11 3.89 10.95 12.07
C ARG A 11 3.07 10.14 13.10
N LYS A 12 1.93 9.59 12.66
CA LYS A 12 1.07 8.75 13.51
C LYS A 12 1.57 7.32 13.65
N MET A 13 2.45 6.88 12.73
CA MET A 13 3.10 5.58 12.83
C MET A 13 4.31 5.68 13.74
N LEU A 14 4.23 5.03 14.90
CA LEU A 14 5.31 5.01 15.90
C LEU A 14 6.40 3.98 15.60
N PHE A 15 6.09 2.99 14.77
CA PHE A 15 6.98 1.91 14.37
C PHE A 15 6.57 1.37 13.00
N ASN A 16 7.52 0.76 12.32
CA ASN A 16 7.30 0.03 11.08
C ASN A 16 7.23 -1.47 11.35
N ILE A 17 6.46 -2.17 10.54
CA ILE A 17 6.43 -3.63 10.49
C ILE A 17 7.19 -4.05 9.24
N ASN A 18 8.06 -5.06 9.36
CA ASN A 18 8.76 -5.62 8.21
C ASN A 18 7.82 -6.48 7.35
N ALA A 19 6.92 -5.81 6.67
CA ALA A 19 5.93 -6.38 5.77
C ALA A 19 5.66 -5.38 4.64
N GLY A 20 5.06 -5.84 3.56
CA GLY A 20 4.79 -5.00 2.39
C GLY A 20 3.62 -5.49 1.57
N TYR A 21 3.31 -4.73 0.55
CA TYR A 21 2.25 -5.01 -0.42
C TYR A 21 2.78 -4.83 -1.84
N ASN A 22 2.04 -5.39 -2.78
CA ASN A 22 2.15 -5.00 -4.18
C ASN A 22 1.37 -3.69 -4.37
N TRP A 23 2.07 -2.64 -4.80
CA TRP A 23 1.53 -1.29 -4.96
C TRP A 23 1.33 -0.98 -6.43
N VAL A 24 0.10 -0.70 -6.82
CA VAL A 24 -0.25 -0.29 -8.19
C VAL A 24 -0.92 1.08 -8.15
N ASP A 25 -0.60 1.94 -9.11
CA ASP A 25 -1.24 3.25 -9.23
C ASP A 25 -2.65 3.10 -9.80
N ALA A 26 -3.61 3.78 -9.18
CA ALA A 26 -5.01 3.73 -9.61
C ALA A 26 -5.21 4.22 -11.06
N ARG A 27 -4.37 5.15 -11.52
CA ARG A 27 -4.41 5.66 -12.90
C ARG A 27 -3.97 4.59 -13.91
N ASP A 28 -2.99 3.75 -13.55
CA ASP A 28 -2.53 2.66 -14.41
C ASP A 28 -3.56 1.53 -14.44
N VAL A 29 -4.22 1.26 -13.31
CA VAL A 29 -5.38 0.34 -13.25
C VAL A 29 -6.52 0.86 -14.14
N ALA A 30 -6.90 2.13 -14.02
CA ALA A 30 -7.96 2.74 -14.83
C ALA A 30 -7.64 2.67 -16.31
N LYS A 31 -6.39 2.97 -16.71
CA LYS A 31 -5.94 2.87 -18.10
C LYS A 31 -6.07 1.44 -18.64
N SER A 32 -5.68 0.45 -17.85
CA SER A 32 -5.80 -0.96 -18.24
C SER A 32 -7.25 -1.44 -18.27
N ALA A 33 -8.09 -0.94 -17.34
CA ALA A 33 -9.52 -1.25 -17.35
C ALA A 33 -10.22 -0.71 -18.61
N ILE A 34 -9.89 0.51 -19.06
CA ILE A 34 -10.40 1.07 -20.33
C ILE A 34 -9.97 0.18 -21.50
N LYS A 35 -8.69 -0.20 -21.57
CA LYS A 35 -8.20 -1.08 -22.63
C LYS A 35 -8.85 -2.47 -22.61
N CYS A 36 -9.26 -2.94 -21.43
CA CYS A 36 -9.94 -4.22 -21.30
C CYS A 36 -11.32 -4.22 -22.00
N VAL A 37 -11.96 -3.07 -22.16
CA VAL A 37 -13.22 -2.94 -22.91
C VAL A 37 -13.02 -3.29 -24.39
N ASP A 38 -11.89 -2.85 -24.97
CA ASP A 38 -11.60 -3.01 -26.40
C ASP A 38 -10.88 -4.32 -26.72
N TYR A 39 -9.98 -4.76 -25.83
CA TYR A 39 -9.04 -5.85 -26.09
C TYR A 39 -9.20 -7.05 -25.14
N GLY A 40 -10.03 -6.93 -24.11
CA GLY A 40 -10.24 -7.99 -23.15
C GLY A 40 -11.00 -9.17 -23.75
N LYS A 41 -10.59 -10.38 -23.40
CA LYS A 41 -11.27 -11.61 -23.83
C LYS A 41 -12.39 -11.99 -22.87
N THR A 42 -13.49 -12.48 -23.40
CA THR A 42 -14.62 -12.97 -22.62
C THR A 42 -14.18 -14.09 -21.67
N ASN A 43 -14.63 -14.06 -20.42
CA ASN A 43 -14.30 -15.01 -19.37
C ASN A 43 -12.80 -15.10 -18.99
N GLN A 44 -12.02 -14.04 -19.31
CA GLN A 44 -10.62 -13.94 -18.95
C GLN A 44 -10.44 -13.02 -17.74
N ASN A 45 -9.63 -13.43 -16.76
CA ASN A 45 -9.22 -12.60 -15.64
C ASN A 45 -7.84 -11.99 -15.91
N TYR A 46 -7.71 -10.68 -15.69
CA TYR A 46 -6.46 -9.95 -15.83
C TYR A 46 -6.00 -9.44 -14.46
N ILE A 47 -4.81 -9.86 -14.05
CA ILE A 47 -4.18 -9.34 -12.84
C ILE A 47 -3.40 -8.08 -13.23
N LEU A 48 -3.71 -6.97 -12.56
CA LEU A 48 -3.03 -5.69 -12.74
C LEU A 48 -2.12 -5.48 -11.53
N ALA A 49 -0.91 -6.00 -11.61
CA ALA A 49 0.07 -5.86 -10.54
C ALA A 49 0.90 -4.59 -10.72
N GLY A 50 1.53 -4.16 -9.64
CA GLY A 50 2.50 -3.07 -9.61
C GLY A 50 3.81 -3.52 -9.01
N GLU A 51 4.48 -2.63 -8.30
CA GLU A 51 5.75 -2.90 -7.64
C GLU A 51 5.55 -3.31 -6.18
N TRP A 52 6.22 -4.38 -5.74
CA TRP A 52 6.21 -4.75 -4.33
C TRP A 52 7.14 -3.85 -3.52
N ALA A 53 6.63 -3.30 -2.43
CA ALA A 53 7.46 -2.57 -1.49
C ALA A 53 7.02 -2.78 -0.05
N SER A 54 8.01 -2.78 0.85
CA SER A 54 7.78 -2.85 2.28
C SER A 54 7.35 -1.50 2.86
N LEU A 55 6.67 -1.52 3.99
CA LEU A 55 6.30 -0.30 4.71
C LEU A 55 7.51 0.58 5.07
N PRO A 56 8.66 0.04 5.51
CA PRO A 56 9.87 0.82 5.70
C PRO A 56 10.37 1.53 4.43
N GLN A 57 10.28 0.89 3.26
CA GLN A 57 10.64 1.53 1.98
C GLN A 57 9.70 2.69 1.65
N ILE A 58 8.39 2.51 1.84
CA ILE A 58 7.41 3.59 1.66
C ILE A 58 7.73 4.76 2.60
N ALA A 59 8.00 4.49 3.89
CA ALA A 59 8.35 5.51 4.86
C ALA A 59 9.63 6.28 4.46
N LYS A 60 10.61 5.58 3.86
CA LYS A 60 11.84 6.22 3.33
C LYS A 60 11.54 7.16 2.16
N PHE A 61 10.68 6.78 1.21
CA PHE A 61 10.27 7.68 0.12
C PHE A 61 9.58 8.94 0.65
N VAL A 62 8.65 8.79 1.61
CA VAL A 62 7.97 9.94 2.24
C VAL A 62 8.98 10.82 3.00
N SER A 63 9.92 10.21 3.73
CA SER A 63 10.97 10.91 4.45
C SER A 63 11.82 11.78 3.51
N ASN A 64 12.25 11.19 2.40
CA ASN A 64 13.07 11.88 1.40
C ASN A 64 12.30 13.03 0.73
N LYS A 65 11.06 12.78 0.29
CA LYS A 65 10.24 13.77 -0.41
C LYS A 65 9.91 14.99 0.46
N LEU A 66 9.57 14.74 1.74
CA LEU A 66 9.12 15.80 2.66
C LEU A 66 10.23 16.35 3.55
N ASN A 67 11.44 15.80 3.45
CA ASN A 67 12.57 16.11 4.34
C ASN A 67 12.18 16.02 5.83
N ILE A 68 11.39 15.00 6.17
CA ILE A 68 10.95 14.74 7.53
C ILE A 68 11.56 13.44 8.04
N ARG A 69 11.89 13.40 9.33
CA ARG A 69 12.38 12.17 9.95
C ARG A 69 11.20 11.23 10.22
N THR A 70 11.07 10.18 9.40
CA THR A 70 10.06 9.12 9.56
C THR A 70 10.67 7.83 10.05
N THR A 71 11.93 7.87 10.53
CA THR A 71 12.66 6.67 10.94
C THR A 71 12.09 6.15 12.24
N TYR A 72 11.31 5.12 12.14
CA TYR A 72 10.79 4.37 13.27
C TYR A 72 11.53 3.04 13.36
N ALA A 73 11.62 2.48 14.55
CA ALA A 73 12.11 1.13 14.72
C ALA A 73 11.27 0.18 13.87
N THR A 74 11.94 -0.70 13.12
CA THR A 74 11.26 -1.72 12.31
C THR A 74 11.23 -3.02 13.09
N PHE A 75 10.05 -3.52 13.32
CA PHE A 75 9.83 -4.76 14.05
C PHE A 75 9.44 -5.90 13.10
N PRO A 76 9.80 -7.14 13.42
CA PRO A 76 9.30 -8.31 12.72
C PRO A 76 7.77 -8.39 12.79
N LEU A 77 7.14 -8.97 11.76
CA LEU A 77 5.69 -9.07 11.69
C LEU A 77 5.06 -9.79 12.90
N TRP A 78 5.74 -10.77 13.50
CA TRP A 78 5.22 -11.51 14.65
C TRP A 78 4.96 -10.61 15.88
N THR A 79 5.72 -9.53 16.05
CA THR A 79 5.50 -8.59 17.16
C THR A 79 4.19 -7.83 17.03
N ALA A 80 3.71 -7.62 15.81
CA ALA A 80 2.43 -6.98 15.56
C ALA A 80 1.24 -7.81 16.05
N TYR A 81 1.36 -9.14 16.04
CA TYR A 81 0.33 -10.01 16.61
C TYR A 81 0.14 -9.81 18.12
N ALA A 82 1.21 -9.51 18.86
CA ALA A 82 1.12 -9.16 20.28
C ALA A 82 0.37 -7.82 20.50
N GLY A 83 0.36 -6.93 19.52
CA GLY A 83 -0.36 -5.66 19.58
C GLY A 83 -1.88 -5.75 19.31
N VAL A 84 -2.36 -6.87 18.76
CA VAL A 84 -3.78 -7.04 18.39
C VAL A 84 -4.73 -6.84 19.58
N PRO A 85 -4.52 -7.50 20.76
CA PRO A 85 -5.43 -7.32 21.90
C PRO A 85 -5.48 -5.87 22.38
N PHE A 86 -4.34 -5.17 22.38
CA PHE A 86 -4.30 -3.75 22.75
C PHE A 86 -5.06 -2.86 21.76
N SER A 87 -4.92 -3.15 20.46
CA SER A 87 -5.67 -2.45 19.42
C SER A 87 -7.19 -2.63 19.56
N TRP A 88 -7.62 -3.83 19.95
CA TRP A 88 -9.02 -4.15 20.19
C TRP A 88 -9.58 -3.43 21.44
N ILE A 89 -8.83 -3.41 22.54
CA ILE A 89 -9.20 -2.68 23.76
C ILE A 89 -9.33 -1.17 23.45
N LYS A 90 -8.32 -0.61 22.77
CA LYS A 90 -8.34 0.80 22.35
C LYS A 90 -9.58 1.11 21.50
N SER A 91 -9.90 0.24 20.53
CA SER A 91 -11.06 0.45 19.65
C SER A 91 -12.40 0.47 20.39
N LYS A 92 -12.52 -0.32 21.45
CA LYS A 92 -13.72 -0.29 22.32
C LYS A 92 -13.86 0.99 23.13
N ILE A 93 -12.73 1.58 23.54
CA ILE A 93 -12.72 2.82 24.32
C ILE A 93 -12.95 4.04 23.42
N THR A 94 -12.34 4.06 22.22
CA THR A 94 -12.38 5.22 21.32
C THR A 94 -13.49 5.13 20.27
N SER A 95 -14.27 4.04 20.22
CA SER A 95 -15.25 3.74 19.15
C SER A 95 -14.67 3.81 17.72
N GLU A 96 -13.35 3.74 17.59
CA GLU A 96 -12.66 3.69 16.31
C GLU A 96 -12.44 2.24 15.87
N ARG A 97 -12.28 2.00 14.57
CA ARG A 97 -11.95 0.67 14.07
C ARG A 97 -10.56 0.25 14.55
N PRO A 98 -10.36 -1.04 14.95
CA PRO A 98 -9.04 -1.52 15.34
C PRO A 98 -8.03 -1.30 14.23
N SER A 99 -6.91 -0.68 14.54
CA SER A 99 -5.82 -0.44 13.57
C SER A 99 -5.05 -1.72 13.24
N LEU A 100 -5.03 -2.69 14.15
CA LEU A 100 -4.43 -4.01 13.96
C LEU A 100 -5.49 -5.08 14.13
N THR A 101 -5.68 -5.90 13.09
CA THR A 101 -6.57 -7.06 13.14
C THR A 101 -5.80 -8.30 12.75
N HIS A 102 -6.18 -9.45 13.33
CA HIS A 102 -5.55 -10.72 13.01
C HIS A 102 -5.62 -11.04 11.50
N GLY A 103 -6.78 -10.80 10.87
CA GLY A 103 -6.96 -11.01 9.43
C GLY A 103 -6.09 -10.10 8.57
N GLY A 104 -5.94 -8.83 8.96
CA GLY A 104 -5.06 -7.87 8.27
C GLY A 104 -3.59 -8.26 8.36
N LEU A 105 -3.14 -8.70 9.54
CA LEU A 105 -1.76 -9.17 9.71
C LEU A 105 -1.51 -10.49 8.98
N HIS A 106 -2.49 -11.40 8.96
CA HIS A 106 -2.38 -12.64 8.21
C HIS A 106 -2.29 -12.36 6.70
N ALA A 107 -3.12 -11.47 6.17
CA ALA A 107 -3.04 -11.05 4.78
C ALA A 107 -1.65 -10.46 4.43
N LEU A 108 -1.06 -9.66 5.33
CA LEU A 108 0.32 -9.16 5.18
C LEU A 108 1.36 -10.29 5.18
N ALA A 109 1.17 -11.31 6.02
CA ALA A 109 2.10 -12.42 6.16
C ALA A 109 2.18 -13.29 4.90
N ILE A 110 1.04 -13.52 4.24
CA ILE A 110 0.92 -14.39 3.07
C ILE A 110 1.04 -13.65 1.73
N GLN A 111 1.20 -12.33 1.75
CA GLN A 111 1.27 -11.53 0.54
C GLN A 111 2.46 -11.95 -0.33
N PRO A 112 2.24 -12.44 -1.56
CA PRO A 112 3.33 -12.77 -2.45
C PRO A 112 4.09 -11.50 -2.85
N LYS A 113 5.42 -11.59 -2.90
CA LYS A 113 6.26 -10.48 -3.34
C LYS A 113 6.23 -10.30 -4.85
N ILE A 114 6.05 -11.40 -5.57
CA ILE A 114 5.99 -11.42 -7.02
C ILE A 114 4.59 -11.84 -7.42
N ILE A 115 3.93 -11.00 -8.18
CA ILE A 115 2.62 -11.26 -8.77
C ILE A 115 2.79 -11.09 -10.26
N SER A 116 2.53 -12.16 -11.03
CA SER A 116 2.63 -12.08 -12.50
C SER A 116 1.41 -11.36 -13.07
N ASP A 117 1.68 -10.37 -13.90
CA ASP A 117 0.72 -9.61 -14.70
C ASP A 117 1.00 -9.73 -16.21
N GLU A 118 1.80 -10.75 -16.59
CA GLU A 118 2.24 -10.98 -17.97
C GLU A 118 1.09 -11.01 -18.97
N LEU A 119 -0.05 -11.61 -18.59
CA LEU A 119 -1.22 -11.65 -19.46
C LEU A 119 -1.80 -10.26 -19.70
N ALA A 120 -1.87 -9.43 -18.66
CA ALA A 120 -2.34 -8.05 -18.78
C ALA A 120 -1.36 -7.19 -19.57
N GLN A 121 -0.06 -7.40 -19.40
CA GLN A 121 0.95 -6.73 -20.22
C GLN A 121 0.82 -7.08 -21.70
N LYS A 122 0.68 -8.36 -22.01
CA LYS A 122 0.61 -8.86 -23.37
C LYS A 122 -0.68 -8.47 -24.09
N GLU A 123 -1.82 -8.58 -23.44
CA GLU A 123 -3.13 -8.43 -24.09
C GLU A 123 -3.70 -7.02 -23.92
N LEU A 124 -3.48 -6.37 -22.78
CA LEU A 124 -3.98 -5.02 -22.51
C LEU A 124 -2.89 -3.94 -22.59
N GLY A 125 -1.62 -4.34 -22.77
CA GLY A 125 -0.49 -3.42 -22.67
C GLY A 125 -0.43 -2.74 -21.31
N HIS A 126 -0.72 -3.49 -20.23
CA HIS A 126 -0.57 -3.00 -18.87
C HIS A 126 0.87 -2.58 -18.62
N SER A 127 1.05 -1.43 -18.03
CA SER A 127 2.35 -0.92 -17.61
C SER A 127 2.15 -0.04 -16.39
N THR A 128 3.07 -0.12 -15.46
CA THR A 128 3.00 0.66 -14.22
C THR A 128 4.08 1.72 -14.22
N ARG A 129 3.75 2.87 -13.67
CA ARG A 129 4.76 3.88 -13.31
C ARG A 129 5.57 3.40 -12.11
N THR A 130 6.71 4.03 -11.88
CA THR A 130 7.55 3.68 -10.74
C THR A 130 6.81 3.95 -9.42
N LEU A 131 7.11 3.15 -8.41
CA LEU A 131 6.55 3.34 -7.08
C LEU A 131 6.86 4.74 -6.51
N GLU A 132 8.06 5.24 -6.77
CA GLU A 132 8.48 6.57 -6.34
C GLU A 132 7.61 7.68 -6.95
N GLN A 133 7.31 7.60 -8.25
CA GLN A 133 6.39 8.52 -8.90
C GLN A 133 5.00 8.47 -8.29
N THR A 134 4.47 7.26 -8.08
CA THR A 134 3.15 7.06 -7.46
C THR A 134 3.07 7.66 -6.06
N ILE A 135 4.12 7.48 -5.25
CA ILE A 135 4.19 8.03 -3.89
C ILE A 135 4.29 9.54 -3.93
N ASN A 136 5.18 10.10 -4.75
CA ASN A 136 5.37 11.54 -4.87
C ASN A 136 4.07 12.24 -5.29
N ASP A 137 3.41 11.74 -6.33
CA ASP A 137 2.13 12.28 -6.81
C ASP A 137 1.04 12.20 -5.74
N THR A 138 1.02 11.10 -4.97
CA THR A 138 0.02 10.91 -3.89
C THR A 138 0.29 11.87 -2.73
N ILE A 139 1.55 12.14 -2.40
CA ILE A 139 1.93 13.12 -1.38
C ILE A 139 1.49 14.52 -1.82
N ASP A 140 1.86 14.92 -3.04
CA ASP A 140 1.53 16.23 -3.59
C ASP A 140 0.00 16.44 -3.64
N TRP A 141 -0.74 15.42 -4.08
CA TRP A 141 -2.21 15.47 -4.06
C TRP A 141 -2.77 15.59 -2.65
N THR A 142 -2.23 14.82 -1.69
CA THR A 142 -2.70 14.82 -0.30
C THR A 142 -2.47 16.18 0.36
N GLN A 143 -1.32 16.81 0.11
CA GLN A 143 -1.01 18.15 0.64
C GLN A 143 -1.97 19.23 0.10
N ASN A 144 -2.40 19.10 -1.16
CA ASN A 144 -3.24 20.10 -1.81
C ASN A 144 -4.75 19.93 -1.54
N HIS A 145 -5.20 18.74 -1.14
CA HIS A 145 -6.64 18.42 -1.07
C HIS A 145 -7.10 17.90 0.29
N VAL A 146 -6.19 17.57 1.19
CA VAL A 146 -6.52 16.99 2.51
C VAL A 146 -5.80 17.77 3.60
N ASN A 147 -6.39 18.86 4.02
CA ASN A 147 -6.01 19.60 5.23
C ASN A 147 -6.70 19.02 6.47
#